data_7116ffcd34cbd5035a3c562e50e16ea6
#
_entry.id   7116ffcd34cbd5035a3c562e50e16ea6
#
_cell.length_a   1.000
_cell.length_b   1.000
_cell.length_c   1.000
_cell.angle_alpha   90.00
_cell.angle_beta   90.00
_cell.angle_gamma   90.00
#
_symmetry.space_group_name_H-M   'P 1'
#
loop_
_entity.id
_entity.type
_entity.pdbx_description
1 polymer ?
#
loop_
_entity_poly.entity_id
_entity_poly.type
_entity_poly.pdbx_seq_one_letter_code
_entity_poly.pdbx_strand_id
1 'polypeptide(L)'
;MRIAVETDRAAFRATAVDAPPGARVPVELRVTVPDPYEAYRRARDGPGGIYLETTGGQSGWGYFGVDPAERLTVGPDAVVADPDLAANAEAETYTDYRRPSPTLSALSGVLDDGVLVRGDCSVPYPCGVVGWLSYDVARELETLPDETDDERGLPRLQAALFDRLAAWKEPSEGDVTLHVTACPTIENTGADPSAETTSDDLDAVYDDAIERARDLAERALDGDPDVGPAPVDATEARFESDCGREAFADRVRQVKGYIRDGDTFQANISQRLVAPAAVHPVEAYDALREVNPAPYSGLLEFARDRKTGREGDVDGPEETLGVDLVSASPELLLHRDGRRLVTEPIAGTRPRGDTLEEDDDFERDLLVDEKERAEHAMLVDLERNDLGKVCEYGTVEVSEYRRVDRYSEVMHLVSLVDGTARPDVDLADALGATFPGGTITGAPKPRTMEIIDEVEKTRRGPYTGSMFVAGFDGTATSNIVIRTLTRWRDEYHLRVGAGIVHDSDPDFEYEETLAKGRALVTAIDEALAAGRMRVDEPEVSDD
;
A
#
# COMPACT_ATOMS: atom_id res chain seq x y z
N MET A 1 -9.13 30.04 -16.49
CA MET A 1 -7.99 30.03 -15.54
C MET A 1 -7.58 28.58 -15.39
N ARG A 2 -6.30 28.29 -15.47
CA ARG A 2 -5.80 26.90 -15.34
C ARG A 2 -6.00 26.31 -13.94
N ILE A 3 -5.99 27.17 -12.89
CA ILE A 3 -6.12 26.76 -11.49
C ILE A 3 -7.28 27.54 -10.86
N ALA A 4 -8.23 26.86 -10.23
CA ALA A 4 -9.37 27.44 -9.53
C ALA A 4 -9.21 27.23 -8.01
N VAL A 5 -9.54 28.25 -7.21
CA VAL A 5 -9.59 28.14 -5.75
C VAL A 5 -10.99 27.72 -5.34
N GLU A 6 -11.11 26.56 -4.66
CA GLU A 6 -12.37 26.04 -4.13
C GLU A 6 -12.60 26.51 -2.70
N THR A 7 -11.60 26.40 -1.83
CA THR A 7 -11.69 26.89 -0.46
C THR A 7 -11.33 28.35 -0.41
N ASP A 8 -12.30 29.23 -0.27
CA ASP A 8 -12.02 30.64 -0.10
C ASP A 8 -11.59 30.98 1.36
N ARG A 9 -11.00 32.18 1.54
CA ARG A 9 -10.48 32.63 2.84
C ARG A 9 -11.54 32.66 3.93
N ALA A 10 -12.79 32.98 3.60
CA ALA A 10 -13.87 33.07 4.57
C ALA A 10 -14.30 31.69 5.06
N ALA A 11 -14.38 30.70 4.14
CA ALA A 11 -14.68 29.32 4.46
C ALA A 11 -13.56 28.70 5.31
N PHE A 12 -12.29 28.92 4.94
CA PHE A 12 -11.15 28.46 5.74
C PHE A 12 -11.19 29.02 7.16
N ARG A 13 -11.37 30.33 7.33
CA ARG A 13 -11.46 30.97 8.65
C ARG A 13 -12.61 30.40 9.49
N ALA A 14 -13.79 30.21 8.87
CA ALA A 14 -14.95 29.65 9.56
C ALA A 14 -14.68 28.25 10.11
N THR A 15 -13.92 27.45 9.39
CA THR A 15 -13.51 26.09 9.82
C THR A 15 -12.40 26.15 10.87
N ALA A 16 -11.39 27.01 10.65
CA ALA A 16 -10.18 27.05 11.47
C ALA A 16 -10.38 27.69 12.85
N VAL A 17 -11.33 28.65 12.99
CA VAL A 17 -11.57 29.38 14.25
C VAL A 17 -12.06 28.47 15.38
N ASP A 18 -12.82 27.42 15.04
CA ASP A 18 -13.36 26.45 15.99
C ASP A 18 -12.51 25.15 16.06
N ALA A 19 -11.42 25.08 15.28
CA ALA A 19 -10.55 23.91 15.25
C ALA A 19 -9.68 23.83 16.52
N PRO A 20 -9.50 22.63 17.10
CA PRO A 20 -8.59 22.46 18.23
C PRO A 20 -7.13 22.78 17.81
N PRO A 21 -6.27 23.19 18.76
CA PRO A 21 -4.84 23.32 18.50
C PRO A 21 -4.24 22.02 17.94
N GLY A 22 -3.38 22.13 16.94
CA GLY A 22 -2.82 20.97 16.23
C GLY A 22 -3.73 20.40 15.13
N ALA A 23 -4.94 20.95 14.95
CA ALA A 23 -5.83 20.50 13.88
C ALA A 23 -5.29 20.88 12.49
N ARG A 24 -5.47 19.99 11.54
CA ARG A 24 -5.20 20.19 10.12
C ARG A 24 -6.48 20.61 9.42
N VAL A 25 -6.45 21.75 8.74
CA VAL A 25 -7.61 22.31 8.03
C VAL A 25 -7.28 22.41 6.55
N PRO A 26 -7.98 21.70 5.65
CA PRO A 26 -7.65 21.67 4.24
C PRO A 26 -8.03 22.98 3.52
N VAL A 27 -7.15 23.42 2.63
CA VAL A 27 -7.50 24.29 1.50
C VAL A 27 -7.46 23.45 0.22
N GLU A 28 -8.36 23.72 -0.72
CA GLU A 28 -8.51 22.96 -1.97
C GLU A 28 -8.41 23.90 -3.17
N LEU A 29 -7.58 23.49 -4.14
CA LEU A 29 -7.53 24.03 -5.50
C LEU A 29 -7.99 22.96 -6.48
N ARG A 30 -8.52 23.39 -7.64
CA ARG A 30 -8.81 22.48 -8.76
C ARG A 30 -8.01 22.85 -9.98
N VAL A 31 -7.50 21.81 -10.64
CA VAL A 31 -6.77 21.90 -11.91
C VAL A 31 -7.15 20.74 -12.81
N THR A 32 -7.20 20.98 -14.11
CA THR A 32 -7.52 19.94 -15.10
C THR A 32 -6.24 19.46 -15.76
N VAL A 33 -6.03 18.15 -15.81
CA VAL A 33 -4.90 17.48 -16.46
C VAL A 33 -5.41 16.39 -17.41
N PRO A 34 -4.65 16.06 -18.47
CA PRO A 34 -5.04 14.98 -19.37
C PRO A 34 -4.85 13.58 -18.75
N ASP A 35 -3.83 13.41 -17.91
CA ASP A 35 -3.51 12.17 -17.22
C ASP A 35 -2.93 12.45 -15.83
N PRO A 36 -3.50 11.88 -14.75
CA PRO A 36 -2.96 12.03 -13.39
C PRO A 36 -1.56 11.45 -13.21
N TYR A 37 -1.22 10.35 -13.92
CA TYR A 37 0.11 9.76 -13.80
C TYR A 37 1.19 10.64 -14.41
N GLU A 38 0.93 11.20 -15.58
CA GLU A 38 1.80 12.19 -16.20
C GLU A 38 1.93 13.46 -15.33
N ALA A 39 0.84 13.88 -14.67
CA ALA A 39 0.87 14.99 -13.73
C ALA A 39 1.74 14.67 -12.49
N TYR A 40 1.71 13.43 -11.99
CA TYR A 40 2.62 12.96 -10.95
C TYR A 40 4.07 13.01 -11.41
N ARG A 41 4.39 12.45 -12.59
CA ARG A 41 5.74 12.49 -13.16
C ARG A 41 6.29 13.91 -13.22
N ARG A 42 5.49 14.86 -13.68
CA ARG A 42 5.83 16.30 -13.74
C ARG A 42 6.02 16.94 -12.37
N ALA A 43 5.22 16.53 -11.38
CA ALA A 43 5.29 17.10 -10.03
C ALA A 43 6.51 16.63 -9.25
N ARG A 44 7.12 15.49 -9.63
CA ARG A 44 8.30 14.92 -8.94
C ARG A 44 9.52 15.85 -9.04
N ASP A 45 10.33 15.81 -7.98
CA ASP A 45 11.69 16.38 -7.95
C ASP A 45 12.63 15.34 -7.30
N GLY A 46 12.67 14.13 -7.91
CA GLY A 46 13.42 12.99 -7.40
C GLY A 46 12.56 11.97 -6.61
N PRO A 47 13.21 10.98 -5.97
CA PRO A 47 12.53 9.91 -5.24
C PRO A 47 11.87 10.40 -3.95
N GLY A 48 10.84 9.69 -3.52
CA GLY A 48 10.13 9.95 -2.26
C GLY A 48 8.68 10.35 -2.43
N GLY A 49 8.19 10.29 -3.67
CA GLY A 49 6.78 10.46 -3.96
C GLY A 49 5.95 9.20 -3.74
N ILE A 50 4.64 9.38 -3.80
CA ILE A 50 3.66 8.29 -3.81
C ILE A 50 2.65 8.53 -4.92
N TYR A 51 2.16 7.44 -5.50
CA TYR A 51 1.02 7.42 -6.40
C TYR A 51 0.14 6.23 -6.07
N LEU A 52 -1.13 6.46 -5.80
CA LEU A 52 -2.11 5.44 -5.46
C LEU A 52 -3.32 5.62 -6.37
N GLU A 53 -3.88 4.53 -6.89
CA GLU A 53 -5.06 4.61 -7.74
C GLU A 53 -5.98 3.39 -7.56
N THR A 54 -7.27 3.60 -7.84
CA THR A 54 -8.26 2.55 -7.96
C THR A 54 -8.53 2.31 -9.44
N THR A 55 -8.08 1.18 -9.97
CA THR A 55 -8.21 0.81 -11.39
C THR A 55 -9.00 -0.50 -11.55
N GLY A 56 -9.06 -1.05 -12.76
CA GLY A 56 -9.79 -2.30 -13.00
C GLY A 56 -11.32 -2.15 -13.07
N GLY A 57 -11.80 -0.92 -13.31
CA GLY A 57 -13.23 -0.63 -13.50
C GLY A 57 -14.02 -0.41 -12.20
N GLN A 58 -13.36 -0.38 -11.06
CA GLN A 58 -13.98 -0.03 -9.79
C GLN A 58 -13.99 1.49 -9.58
N SER A 59 -15.00 1.97 -8.83
CA SER A 59 -15.06 3.39 -8.46
C SER A 59 -14.28 3.65 -7.18
N GLY A 60 -13.52 4.75 -7.17
CA GLY A 60 -12.71 5.11 -6.02
C GLY A 60 -12.06 6.49 -6.19
N TRP A 61 -10.93 6.65 -5.55
CA TRP A 61 -10.10 7.83 -5.64
C TRP A 61 -8.65 7.44 -5.91
N GLY A 62 -7.98 8.26 -6.73
CA GLY A 62 -6.53 8.23 -6.86
C GLY A 62 -5.90 9.39 -6.08
N TYR A 63 -4.63 9.23 -5.73
CA TYR A 63 -3.85 10.20 -4.97
C TYR A 63 -2.42 10.20 -5.44
N PHE A 64 -1.80 11.38 -5.50
CA PHE A 64 -0.35 11.45 -5.50
C PHE A 64 0.15 12.54 -4.55
N GLY A 65 1.32 12.30 -4.01
CA GLY A 65 2.04 13.23 -3.15
C GLY A 65 3.52 13.22 -3.47
N VAL A 66 4.13 14.37 -3.37
CA VAL A 66 5.58 14.58 -3.49
C VAL A 66 6.04 15.42 -2.32
N ASP A 67 7.32 15.37 -1.98
CA ASP A 67 7.92 16.16 -0.88
C ASP A 67 7.16 15.97 0.46
N PRO A 68 7.16 14.75 1.05
CA PRO A 68 6.50 14.53 2.33
C PRO A 68 7.07 15.42 3.42
N ALA A 69 6.20 15.89 4.31
CA ALA A 69 6.57 16.74 5.44
C ALA A 69 7.44 15.98 6.45
N GLU A 70 7.14 14.70 6.65
CA GLU A 70 7.84 13.83 7.60
C GLU A 70 7.98 12.41 7.04
N ARG A 71 8.96 11.66 7.54
CA ARG A 71 9.19 10.25 7.20
C ARG A 71 9.41 9.44 8.46
N LEU A 72 8.80 8.28 8.52
CA LEU A 72 8.97 7.29 9.58
C LEU A 72 9.54 6.01 8.99
N THR A 73 10.62 5.49 9.58
CA THR A 73 11.15 4.16 9.28
C THR A 73 11.35 3.39 10.58
N VAL A 74 10.75 2.20 10.67
CA VAL A 74 11.03 1.24 11.73
C VAL A 74 11.87 0.13 11.14
N GLY A 75 13.11 0.00 11.62
CA GLY A 75 14.09 -0.98 11.14
C GLY A 75 13.70 -2.44 11.44
N PRO A 76 14.50 -3.40 10.95
CA PRO A 76 14.23 -4.84 11.12
C PRO A 76 14.20 -5.28 12.60
N ASP A 77 14.92 -4.58 13.46
CA ASP A 77 14.94 -4.82 14.92
C ASP A 77 13.87 -4.03 15.68
N ALA A 78 12.89 -3.47 14.97
CA ALA A 78 11.85 -2.60 15.50
C ALA A 78 12.41 -1.33 16.20
N VAL A 79 13.51 -0.79 15.69
CA VAL A 79 14.10 0.47 16.14
C VAL A 79 13.59 1.61 15.27
N VAL A 80 13.02 2.65 15.91
CA VAL A 80 12.60 3.86 15.22
C VAL A 80 13.83 4.69 14.84
N ALA A 81 13.99 5.00 13.56
CA ALA A 81 15.17 5.70 13.06
C ALA A 81 15.13 7.22 13.30
N ASP A 82 13.97 7.79 13.66
CA ASP A 82 13.84 9.22 13.98
C ASP A 82 13.91 9.42 15.49
N PRO A 83 14.96 10.10 16.01
CA PRO A 83 15.12 10.33 17.44
C PRO A 83 14.05 11.26 18.04
N ASP A 84 13.41 12.13 17.24
CA ASP A 84 12.37 13.02 17.72
C ASP A 84 11.03 12.28 17.91
N LEU A 85 10.76 11.26 17.10
CA LEU A 85 9.61 10.35 17.25
C LEU A 85 9.85 9.32 18.38
N ALA A 86 11.09 8.88 18.57
CA ALA A 86 11.43 7.96 19.66
C ALA A 86 11.23 8.58 21.07
N ALA A 87 11.32 9.88 21.19
CA ALA A 87 11.14 10.58 22.46
C ALA A 87 9.66 10.61 22.93
N ASN A 88 8.71 10.44 22.02
CA ASN A 88 7.27 10.38 22.31
C ASN A 88 6.76 8.96 22.55
N ALA A 89 7.56 7.94 22.22
CA ALA A 89 7.24 6.54 22.49
C ALA A 89 7.62 6.14 23.92
N GLU A 90 7.18 6.88 24.93
CA GLU A 90 7.19 6.36 26.32
C GLU A 90 6.19 5.20 26.39
N ALA A 91 6.73 4.00 26.58
CA ALA A 91 5.98 2.78 26.75
C ALA A 91 5.01 2.90 27.92
N GLU A 92 3.77 3.31 27.65
CA GLU A 92 2.69 3.06 28.59
C GLU A 92 2.49 1.55 28.70
N THR A 93 2.57 1.06 29.91
CA THR A 93 2.39 -0.34 30.28
C THR A 93 0.95 -0.74 29.99
N TYR A 94 0.68 -1.25 28.80
CA TYR A 94 -0.62 -1.83 28.46
C TYR A 94 -0.81 -3.16 29.19
N THR A 95 -1.73 -3.17 30.12
CA THR A 95 -2.12 -4.35 30.93
C THR A 95 -3.25 -5.15 30.31
N ASP A 96 -3.40 -5.17 29.00
CA ASP A 96 -4.46 -5.96 28.35
C ASP A 96 -3.90 -6.82 27.22
N TYR A 97 -4.26 -8.06 27.16
CA TYR A 97 -4.10 -9.20 26.24
C TYR A 97 -3.51 -8.97 24.82
N ARG A 98 -3.03 -7.79 24.52
CA ARG A 98 -2.39 -7.40 23.26
C ARG A 98 -0.87 -7.42 23.46
N ARG A 99 -0.15 -8.08 22.55
CA ARG A 99 1.29 -7.92 22.52
C ARG A 99 1.61 -6.52 22.03
N PRO A 100 2.41 -5.73 22.72
CA PRO A 100 2.84 -4.44 22.22
C PRO A 100 3.68 -4.66 20.97
N SER A 101 3.26 -4.08 19.84
CA SER A 101 4.05 -4.02 18.62
C SER A 101 4.72 -2.65 18.55
N PRO A 102 6.05 -2.56 18.64
CA PRO A 102 6.77 -1.30 18.47
C PRO A 102 6.45 -0.62 17.14
N THR A 103 6.32 -1.40 16.09
CA THR A 103 6.00 -0.89 14.75
C THR A 103 4.60 -0.26 14.68
N LEU A 104 3.59 -0.95 15.22
CA LEU A 104 2.22 -0.42 15.23
C LEU A 104 2.08 0.76 16.20
N SER A 105 2.82 0.74 17.32
CA SER A 105 2.86 1.87 18.25
C SER A 105 3.48 3.13 17.60
N ALA A 106 4.54 2.97 16.80
CA ALA A 106 5.14 4.07 16.07
C ALA A 106 4.17 4.65 15.03
N LEU A 107 3.40 3.79 14.33
CA LEU A 107 2.36 4.24 13.40
C LEU A 107 1.25 5.01 14.14
N SER A 108 0.77 4.49 15.28
CA SER A 108 -0.23 5.17 16.12
C SER A 108 0.26 6.54 16.55
N GLY A 109 1.52 6.66 17.02
CA GLY A 109 2.10 7.93 17.46
C GLY A 109 2.09 9.01 16.39
N VAL A 110 2.38 8.67 15.13
CA VAL A 110 2.32 9.64 14.01
C VAL A 110 0.88 10.06 13.69
N LEU A 111 -0.09 9.17 13.84
CA LEU A 111 -1.49 9.46 13.56
C LEU A 111 -2.16 10.24 14.70
N ASP A 112 -1.74 10.03 15.95
CA ASP A 112 -2.28 10.71 17.12
C ASP A 112 -1.86 12.19 17.21
N ASP A 113 -0.77 12.59 16.51
CA ASP A 113 -0.28 13.98 16.45
C ASP A 113 -1.16 14.91 15.59
N GLY A 114 -2.28 14.42 15.06
CA GLY A 114 -3.13 15.22 14.18
C GLY A 114 -4.61 14.96 14.31
N VAL A 115 -5.40 16.00 14.12
CA VAL A 115 -6.86 15.93 13.97
C VAL A 115 -7.23 16.64 12.67
N LEU A 116 -7.99 15.98 11.80
CA LEU A 116 -8.47 16.60 10.57
C LEU A 116 -9.84 17.26 10.81
N VAL A 117 -9.92 18.57 10.57
CA VAL A 117 -11.18 19.34 10.54
C VAL A 117 -11.49 19.70 9.09
N ARG A 118 -12.33 18.91 8.44
CA ARG A 118 -12.54 18.91 6.99
C ARG A 118 -13.18 20.15 6.41
N GLY A 119 -14.03 20.86 7.17
CA GLY A 119 -14.92 21.88 6.59
C GLY A 119 -15.74 21.27 5.43
N ASP A 120 -15.77 21.96 4.30
CA ASP A 120 -16.48 21.53 3.07
C ASP A 120 -15.63 20.63 2.15
N CYS A 121 -14.40 20.24 2.54
CA CYS A 121 -13.52 19.41 1.72
C CYS A 121 -14.09 17.99 1.57
N SER A 122 -14.34 17.56 0.33
CA SER A 122 -14.93 16.26 0.00
C SER A 122 -13.88 15.18 -0.36
N VAL A 123 -12.60 15.53 -0.40
CA VAL A 123 -11.51 14.58 -0.66
C VAL A 123 -11.36 13.63 0.52
N PRO A 124 -11.42 12.29 0.36
CA PRO A 124 -11.36 11.35 1.49
C PRO A 124 -10.06 11.48 2.30
N TYR A 125 -8.93 11.63 1.63
CA TYR A 125 -7.62 11.85 2.25
C TYR A 125 -7.04 13.18 1.73
N PRO A 126 -7.42 14.35 2.28
CA PRO A 126 -6.85 15.63 1.85
C PRO A 126 -5.41 15.82 2.33
N CYS A 127 -5.00 15.08 3.34
CA CYS A 127 -3.65 14.85 3.85
C CYS A 127 -3.65 13.51 4.59
N GLY A 128 -2.48 12.97 4.90
CA GLY A 128 -2.41 11.72 5.64
C GLY A 128 -1.04 11.09 5.64
N VAL A 129 -0.97 9.93 6.27
CA VAL A 129 0.22 9.07 6.31
C VAL A 129 0.05 7.97 5.27
N VAL A 130 1.01 7.85 4.37
CA VAL A 130 1.05 6.79 3.35
C VAL A 130 2.31 5.97 3.57
N GLY A 131 2.18 4.64 3.48
CA GLY A 131 3.32 3.78 3.72
C GLY A 131 3.04 2.31 3.47
N TRP A 132 3.94 1.48 3.97
CA TRP A 132 3.80 0.04 3.93
C TRP A 132 4.31 -0.64 5.20
N LEU A 133 3.68 -1.75 5.56
CA LEU A 133 4.03 -2.65 6.65
C LEU A 133 4.61 -3.94 6.08
N SER A 134 5.75 -4.39 6.62
CA SER A 134 6.31 -5.70 6.33
C SER A 134 5.45 -6.82 6.90
N TYR A 135 5.35 -7.96 6.20
CA TYR A 135 4.84 -9.20 6.80
C TYR A 135 5.51 -9.53 8.14
N ASP A 136 6.79 -9.17 8.28
CA ASP A 136 7.58 -9.48 9.47
C ASP A 136 7.14 -8.73 10.75
N VAL A 137 6.19 -7.78 10.66
CA VAL A 137 5.45 -7.24 11.81
C VAL A 137 4.68 -8.35 12.54
N ALA A 138 4.29 -9.43 11.85
CA ALA A 138 3.68 -10.61 12.47
C ALA A 138 4.52 -11.20 13.61
N ARG A 139 5.86 -11.04 13.58
CA ARG A 139 6.78 -11.48 14.66
C ARG A 139 6.68 -10.64 15.93
N GLU A 140 6.10 -9.47 15.84
CA GLU A 140 5.77 -8.65 17.01
C GLU A 140 4.43 -9.07 17.63
N LEU A 141 3.52 -9.57 16.79
CA LEU A 141 2.16 -9.96 17.17
C LEU A 141 2.09 -11.40 17.69
N GLU A 142 2.88 -12.31 17.08
CA GLU A 142 2.88 -13.75 17.36
C GLU A 142 4.31 -14.26 17.63
N THR A 143 4.41 -15.36 18.37
CA THR A 143 5.70 -16.04 18.58
C THR A 143 5.96 -16.97 17.41
N LEU A 144 6.81 -16.56 16.49
CA LEU A 144 7.18 -17.37 15.34
C LEU A 144 8.57 -17.99 15.56
N PRO A 145 8.87 -19.15 14.95
CA PRO A 145 10.23 -19.66 14.84
C PRO A 145 11.13 -18.61 14.19
N ASP A 146 12.42 -18.65 14.44
CA ASP A 146 13.39 -17.74 13.83
C ASP A 146 14.27 -18.52 12.86
N GLU A 147 13.61 -19.25 11.93
CA GLU A 147 14.26 -20.15 10.97
C GLU A 147 14.51 -19.51 9.61
N THR A 148 13.86 -18.37 9.33
CA THR A 148 14.04 -17.65 8.07
C THR A 148 15.21 -16.66 8.13
N ASP A 149 16.03 -16.64 7.08
CA ASP A 149 17.15 -15.70 6.95
C ASP A 149 16.65 -14.29 6.64
N ASP A 150 17.10 -13.30 7.43
CA ASP A 150 16.89 -11.87 7.19
C ASP A 150 18.10 -11.24 6.46
N GLU A 151 18.42 -11.76 5.29
CA GLU A 151 19.58 -11.37 4.49
C GLU A 151 19.51 -9.91 3.97
N ARG A 152 18.30 -9.35 3.89
CA ARG A 152 18.06 -8.01 3.34
C ARG A 152 17.96 -6.93 4.41
N GLY A 153 17.65 -7.28 5.65
CA GLY A 153 17.45 -6.34 6.74
C GLY A 153 16.40 -5.27 6.42
N LEU A 154 15.27 -5.67 5.81
CA LEU A 154 14.25 -4.73 5.36
C LEU A 154 13.50 -4.11 6.54
N PRO A 155 13.07 -2.84 6.42
CA PRO A 155 12.25 -2.19 7.43
C PRO A 155 10.96 -2.97 7.71
N ARG A 156 10.44 -2.86 8.93
CA ARG A 156 9.10 -3.34 9.28
C ARG A 156 8.00 -2.36 8.90
N LEU A 157 8.35 -1.07 8.88
CA LEU A 157 7.48 0.01 8.44
C LEU A 157 8.31 1.06 7.72
N GLN A 158 7.84 1.54 6.58
CA GLN A 158 8.21 2.82 6.02
C GLN A 158 6.94 3.60 5.72
N ALA A 159 6.87 4.81 6.21
CA ALA A 159 5.74 5.70 6.01
C ALA A 159 6.21 7.15 5.81
N ALA A 160 5.37 7.93 5.17
CA ALA A 160 5.59 9.34 4.97
C ALA A 160 4.30 10.12 5.21
N LEU A 161 4.41 11.25 5.90
CA LEU A 161 3.32 12.17 6.13
C LEU A 161 3.26 13.17 4.99
N PHE A 162 2.13 13.23 4.31
CA PHE A 162 1.84 14.20 3.27
C PHE A 162 0.78 15.18 3.76
N ASP A 163 1.16 16.41 3.98
CA ASP A 163 0.25 17.49 4.33
C ASP A 163 -0.27 18.24 3.09
N ARG A 164 0.15 17.79 1.89
CA ARG A 164 -0.22 18.27 0.57
C ARG A 164 -0.34 17.09 -0.39
N LEU A 165 -1.51 16.95 -1.00
CA LEU A 165 -1.82 15.88 -1.94
C LEU A 165 -2.58 16.40 -3.14
N ALA A 166 -2.49 15.69 -4.26
CA ALA A 166 -3.42 15.79 -5.38
C ALA A 166 -4.27 14.52 -5.42
N ALA A 167 -5.58 14.67 -5.59
CA ALA A 167 -6.54 13.58 -5.61
C ALA A 167 -7.48 13.71 -6.80
N TRP A 168 -8.00 12.59 -7.29
CA TRP A 168 -9.01 12.55 -8.36
C TRP A 168 -9.96 11.38 -8.18
N LYS A 169 -11.11 11.45 -8.87
CA LYS A 169 -12.10 10.36 -8.85
C LYS A 169 -11.84 9.36 -9.97
N GLU A 170 -11.98 8.08 -9.64
CA GLU A 170 -11.95 6.96 -10.59
C GLU A 170 -13.34 6.29 -10.72
N PRO A 171 -13.68 5.71 -11.90
CA PRO A 171 -12.91 5.78 -13.14
C PRO A 171 -12.98 7.17 -13.78
N SER A 172 -11.91 7.57 -14.43
CA SER A 172 -11.81 8.84 -15.15
C SER A 172 -11.75 8.61 -16.66
N GLU A 173 -12.44 9.45 -17.43
CA GLU A 173 -12.40 9.45 -18.91
C GLU A 173 -12.08 10.85 -19.43
N GLY A 174 -11.07 10.94 -20.29
CA GLY A 174 -10.62 12.21 -20.88
C GLY A 174 -9.91 13.12 -19.87
N ASP A 175 -10.15 14.43 -19.94
CA ASP A 175 -9.53 15.39 -19.03
C ASP A 175 -10.01 15.18 -17.58
N VAL A 176 -9.05 15.03 -16.65
CA VAL A 176 -9.29 14.71 -15.24
C VAL A 176 -9.15 15.96 -14.38
N THR A 177 -10.07 16.15 -13.44
CA THR A 177 -9.96 17.21 -12.44
C THR A 177 -9.18 16.71 -11.23
N LEU A 178 -8.01 17.29 -11.01
CA LEU A 178 -7.26 17.11 -9.76
C LEU A 178 -7.78 18.08 -8.69
N HIS A 179 -8.04 17.54 -7.52
CA HIS A 179 -8.30 18.23 -6.27
C HIS A 179 -6.96 18.34 -5.53
N VAL A 180 -6.32 19.49 -5.60
CA VAL A 180 -5.03 19.71 -4.94
C VAL A 180 -5.28 20.32 -3.58
N THR A 181 -4.93 19.58 -2.53
CA THR A 181 -5.14 19.99 -1.15
C THR A 181 -3.82 20.33 -0.46
N ALA A 182 -3.84 21.32 0.44
CA ALA A 182 -2.82 21.53 1.46
C ALA A 182 -3.51 21.70 2.80
N CYS A 183 -3.00 21.03 3.83
CA CYS A 183 -3.61 20.95 5.15
C CYS A 183 -2.64 21.52 6.20
N PRO A 184 -2.58 22.86 6.35
CA PRO A 184 -1.77 23.47 7.39
C PRO A 184 -2.26 23.07 8.77
N THR A 185 -1.35 23.01 9.73
CA THR A 185 -1.67 22.80 11.14
C THR A 185 -2.05 24.15 11.76
N ILE A 186 -3.17 24.17 12.48
CA ILE A 186 -3.62 25.34 13.22
C ILE A 186 -2.95 25.32 14.60
N GLU A 187 -1.92 26.13 14.75
CA GLU A 187 -1.22 26.30 16.03
C GLU A 187 -1.79 27.48 16.80
N ASN A 188 -1.68 27.43 18.14
CA ASN A 188 -1.84 28.65 18.93
C ASN A 188 -0.62 29.54 18.70
N THR A 189 -0.73 30.55 17.85
CA THR A 189 0.37 31.43 17.43
C THR A 189 0.87 32.40 18.52
N GLY A 190 0.34 32.33 19.75
CA GLY A 190 0.78 33.15 20.88
C GLY A 190 1.85 32.46 21.73
N ALA A 191 2.83 33.25 22.21
CA ALA A 191 3.78 32.83 23.26
C ALA A 191 3.07 32.44 24.60
N ASP A 192 1.77 32.60 24.66
CA ASP A 192 0.86 32.24 25.73
C ASP A 192 -0.13 31.17 25.19
N PRO A 193 -0.13 29.96 25.71
CA PRO A 193 -1.08 28.89 25.29
C PRO A 193 -2.55 29.24 25.49
N SER A 194 -2.84 30.36 26.19
CA SER A 194 -4.20 30.90 26.39
C SER A 194 -4.56 32.03 25.40
N ALA A 195 -3.66 32.40 24.48
CA ALA A 195 -3.94 33.43 23.48
C ALA A 195 -4.82 32.83 22.36
N GLU A 196 -5.94 33.47 22.08
CA GLU A 196 -6.79 33.13 20.92
C GLU A 196 -6.02 33.44 19.63
N THR A 197 -6.03 32.52 18.67
CA THR A 197 -5.49 32.71 17.31
C THR A 197 -6.21 33.90 16.65
N THR A 198 -5.46 34.89 16.20
CA THR A 198 -6.09 36.08 15.60
C THR A 198 -6.54 35.82 14.16
N SER A 199 -7.45 36.66 13.67
CA SER A 199 -7.90 36.59 12.26
C SER A 199 -6.74 36.83 11.28
N ASP A 200 -5.76 37.65 11.64
CA ASP A 200 -4.60 37.96 10.79
C ASP A 200 -3.63 36.77 10.74
N ASP A 201 -3.51 36.00 11.83
CA ASP A 201 -2.71 34.78 11.87
C ASP A 201 -3.34 33.69 10.96
N LEU A 202 -4.65 33.50 11.00
CA LEU A 202 -5.35 32.57 10.13
C LEU A 202 -5.25 32.94 8.65
N ASP A 203 -5.17 34.26 8.35
CA ASP A 203 -4.96 34.69 6.96
C ASP A 203 -3.57 34.35 6.46
N ALA A 204 -2.54 34.51 7.29
CA ALA A 204 -1.19 34.12 6.91
C ALA A 204 -1.07 32.60 6.67
N VAL A 205 -1.70 31.79 7.53
CA VAL A 205 -1.77 30.33 7.38
C VAL A 205 -2.50 29.94 6.08
N TYR A 206 -3.61 30.60 5.77
CA TYR A 206 -4.35 30.38 4.52
C TYR A 206 -3.51 30.73 3.29
N ASP A 207 -2.82 31.88 3.31
CA ASP A 207 -2.01 32.34 2.17
C ASP A 207 -0.84 31.38 1.91
N ASP A 208 -0.15 30.90 2.94
CA ASP A 208 0.90 29.88 2.83
C ASP A 208 0.35 28.57 2.26
N ALA A 209 -0.78 28.09 2.78
CA ALA A 209 -1.40 26.84 2.31
C ALA A 209 -1.83 26.93 0.84
N ILE A 210 -2.40 28.06 0.41
CA ILE A 210 -2.75 28.32 -1.00
C ILE A 210 -1.50 28.34 -1.89
N GLU A 211 -0.40 28.97 -1.44
CA GLU A 211 0.86 29.00 -2.19
C GLU A 211 1.43 27.59 -2.36
N ARG A 212 1.45 26.79 -1.30
CA ARG A 212 1.92 25.41 -1.32
C ARG A 212 1.07 24.49 -2.21
N ALA A 213 -0.27 24.61 -2.14
CA ALA A 213 -1.17 23.87 -3.03
C ALA A 213 -0.99 24.29 -4.50
N ARG A 214 -0.76 25.60 -4.74
CA ARG A 214 -0.52 26.15 -6.08
C ARG A 214 0.81 25.65 -6.66
N ASP A 215 1.88 25.60 -5.87
CA ASP A 215 3.16 25.05 -6.29
C ASP A 215 3.01 23.60 -6.80
N LEU A 216 2.30 22.74 -6.05
CA LEU A 216 2.03 21.37 -6.51
C LEU A 216 1.23 21.34 -7.81
N ALA A 217 0.19 22.17 -7.92
CA ALA A 217 -0.64 22.25 -9.13
C ALA A 217 0.15 22.75 -10.35
N GLU A 218 1.04 23.73 -10.18
CA GLU A 218 1.90 24.27 -11.25
C GLU A 218 2.95 23.23 -11.69
N ARG A 219 3.58 22.53 -10.74
CA ARG A 219 4.50 21.43 -11.04
C ARG A 219 3.80 20.31 -11.79
N ALA A 220 2.60 19.90 -11.38
CA ALA A 220 1.80 18.89 -12.06
C ALA A 220 1.44 19.26 -13.50
N LEU A 221 1.30 20.56 -13.81
CA LEU A 221 0.98 21.05 -15.15
C LEU A 221 2.21 21.21 -16.05
N ASP A 222 3.26 21.81 -15.52
CA ASP A 222 4.34 22.41 -16.31
C ASP A 222 5.76 21.87 -15.94
N GLY A 223 5.86 20.92 -14.97
CA GLY A 223 7.13 20.32 -14.57
C GLY A 223 7.70 19.35 -15.62
N ASP A 224 8.92 18.89 -15.37
CA ASP A 224 9.63 17.95 -16.24
C ASP A 224 9.18 16.51 -15.95
N PRO A 225 8.65 15.73 -16.91
CA PRO A 225 8.25 14.35 -16.71
C PRO A 225 9.42 13.35 -16.71
N ASP A 226 10.64 13.77 -16.97
CA ASP A 226 11.80 12.89 -16.99
C ASP A 226 12.07 12.33 -15.58
N VAL A 227 12.11 11.01 -15.48
CA VAL A 227 12.32 10.31 -14.21
C VAL A 227 13.79 9.96 -13.94
N GLY A 228 14.65 10.20 -14.92
CA GLY A 228 16.05 9.82 -14.87
C GLY A 228 16.34 8.36 -15.27
N PRO A 229 17.59 7.92 -15.17
CA PRO A 229 18.02 6.59 -15.62
C PRO A 229 17.49 5.48 -14.70
N ALA A 230 17.38 4.27 -15.25
CA ALA A 230 17.17 3.07 -14.46
C ALA A 230 18.30 2.85 -13.43
N PRO A 231 18.03 2.19 -12.29
CA PRO A 231 19.06 1.89 -11.28
C PRO A 231 20.24 1.08 -11.85
N VAL A 232 19.96 0.18 -12.80
CA VAL A 232 20.97 -0.66 -13.47
C VAL A 232 20.88 -0.45 -14.98
N ASP A 233 22.02 -0.16 -15.61
CA ASP A 233 22.14 -0.12 -17.07
C ASP A 233 22.21 -1.56 -17.63
N ALA A 234 21.05 -2.18 -17.85
CA ALA A 234 20.92 -3.51 -18.42
C ALA A 234 19.86 -3.53 -19.53
N THR A 235 20.11 -4.37 -20.55
CA THR A 235 19.20 -4.50 -21.70
C THR A 235 18.15 -5.60 -21.54
N GLU A 236 18.25 -6.39 -20.48
CA GLU A 236 17.34 -7.50 -20.15
C GLU A 236 17.17 -7.58 -18.62
N ALA A 237 15.98 -7.93 -18.18
CA ALA A 237 15.68 -8.23 -16.79
C ALA A 237 15.16 -9.66 -16.69
N ARG A 238 16.05 -10.63 -16.50
CA ARG A 238 15.66 -12.02 -16.33
C ARG A 238 15.39 -12.32 -14.87
N PHE A 239 14.17 -12.69 -14.55
CA PHE A 239 13.80 -13.13 -13.22
C PHE A 239 14.24 -14.57 -12.96
N GLU A 240 14.99 -14.79 -11.89
CA GLU A 240 15.48 -16.10 -11.47
C GLU A 240 14.87 -16.47 -10.10
N SER A 241 14.39 -17.73 -9.98
CA SER A 241 13.84 -18.24 -8.73
C SER A 241 14.95 -18.51 -7.70
N ASP A 242 14.73 -18.08 -6.45
CA ASP A 242 15.64 -18.32 -5.33
C ASP A 242 15.67 -19.78 -4.85
N CYS A 243 14.69 -20.60 -5.23
CA CYS A 243 14.62 -22.00 -4.83
C CYS A 243 14.49 -22.98 -6.00
N GLY A 244 13.86 -22.57 -7.10
CA GLY A 244 13.56 -23.44 -8.24
C GLY A 244 12.44 -24.45 -7.99
N ARG A 245 12.07 -25.19 -9.05
CA ARG A 245 10.91 -26.11 -9.07
C ARG A 245 10.99 -27.19 -8.00
N GLU A 246 12.12 -27.89 -7.91
CA GLU A 246 12.23 -29.06 -7.03
C GLU A 246 12.09 -28.69 -5.55
N ALA A 247 12.80 -27.64 -5.12
CA ALA A 247 12.72 -27.17 -3.74
C ALA A 247 11.35 -26.59 -3.40
N PHE A 248 10.68 -25.90 -4.33
CA PHE A 248 9.30 -25.45 -4.12
C PHE A 248 8.34 -26.64 -4.00
N ALA A 249 8.46 -27.64 -4.87
CA ALA A 249 7.66 -28.87 -4.80
C ALA A 249 7.85 -29.60 -3.45
N ASP A 250 9.07 -29.61 -2.90
CA ASP A 250 9.34 -30.18 -1.58
C ASP A 250 8.65 -29.39 -0.46
N ARG A 251 8.62 -28.04 -0.52
CA ARG A 251 7.82 -27.20 0.41
C ARG A 251 6.34 -27.59 0.35
N VAL A 252 5.78 -27.76 -0.87
CA VAL A 252 4.37 -28.20 -1.04
C VAL A 252 4.13 -29.56 -0.38
N ARG A 253 5.02 -30.54 -0.58
CA ARG A 253 4.91 -31.88 0.04
C ARG A 253 4.97 -31.80 1.57
N GLN A 254 5.84 -30.94 2.11
CA GLN A 254 5.95 -30.71 3.56
C GLN A 254 4.66 -30.13 4.13
N VAL A 255 4.11 -29.07 3.53
CA VAL A 255 2.83 -28.46 3.93
C VAL A 255 1.68 -29.47 3.85
N LYS A 256 1.61 -30.30 2.79
CA LYS A 256 0.63 -31.40 2.71
C LYS A 256 0.78 -32.41 3.85
N GLY A 257 1.99 -32.57 4.39
CA GLY A 257 2.23 -33.34 5.61
C GLY A 257 1.52 -32.73 6.81
N TYR A 258 1.72 -31.43 7.06
CA TYR A 258 1.06 -30.69 8.16
C TYR A 258 -0.46 -30.71 8.03
N ILE A 259 -1.00 -30.57 6.80
CA ILE A 259 -2.45 -30.64 6.56
C ILE A 259 -2.99 -32.03 6.91
N ARG A 260 -2.32 -33.10 6.49
CA ARG A 260 -2.72 -34.48 6.80
C ARG A 260 -2.66 -34.79 8.29
N ASP A 261 -1.69 -34.20 9.01
CA ASP A 261 -1.48 -34.40 10.45
C ASP A 261 -2.45 -33.52 11.27
N GLY A 262 -3.17 -32.60 10.63
CA GLY A 262 -4.20 -31.75 11.23
C GLY A 262 -3.67 -30.45 11.85
N ASP A 263 -2.43 -30.05 11.51
CA ASP A 263 -1.83 -28.80 11.98
C ASP A 263 -2.44 -27.56 11.33
N THR A 264 -2.80 -27.66 10.04
CA THR A 264 -3.42 -26.56 9.28
C THR A 264 -4.39 -27.13 8.24
N PHE A 265 -5.35 -26.31 7.80
CA PHE A 265 -6.27 -26.65 6.69
C PHE A 265 -5.70 -26.20 5.34
N GLN A 266 -5.02 -25.06 5.34
CA GLN A 266 -4.42 -24.41 4.18
C GLN A 266 -3.23 -23.58 4.62
N ALA A 267 -2.18 -23.51 3.81
CA ALA A 267 -1.08 -22.58 4.00
C ALA A 267 -0.66 -21.97 2.66
N ASN A 268 -0.56 -20.63 2.62
CA ASN A 268 0.00 -19.94 1.46
C ASN A 268 1.52 -19.92 1.57
N ILE A 269 2.22 -20.59 0.67
CA ILE A 269 3.68 -20.60 0.60
C ILE A 269 4.18 -19.93 -0.67
N SER A 270 5.38 -19.37 -0.61
CA SER A 270 5.91 -18.54 -1.68
C SER A 270 7.32 -18.90 -2.12
N GLN A 271 7.69 -18.40 -3.30
CA GLN A 271 9.06 -18.29 -3.78
C GLN A 271 9.35 -16.84 -4.16
N ARG A 272 10.63 -16.49 -4.22
CA ARG A 272 11.10 -15.18 -4.64
C ARG A 272 11.78 -15.28 -5.99
N LEU A 273 11.41 -14.40 -6.90
CA LEU A 273 12.05 -14.19 -8.19
C LEU A 273 12.85 -12.90 -8.11
N VAL A 274 14.09 -12.90 -8.58
CA VAL A 274 15.03 -11.76 -8.52
C VAL A 274 15.52 -11.43 -9.91
N ALA A 275 15.53 -10.14 -10.24
CA ALA A 275 16.07 -9.62 -11.51
C ALA A 275 16.80 -8.28 -11.27
N PRO A 276 17.73 -7.87 -12.16
CA PRO A 276 18.30 -6.53 -12.11
C PRO A 276 17.21 -5.45 -12.25
N ALA A 277 17.33 -4.35 -11.51
CA ALA A 277 16.45 -3.18 -11.64
C ALA A 277 16.81 -2.36 -12.90
N ALA A 278 16.59 -2.96 -14.06
CA ALA A 278 16.92 -2.41 -15.38
C ALA A 278 15.88 -1.40 -15.90
N VAL A 279 14.81 -1.15 -15.12
CA VAL A 279 13.75 -0.16 -15.39
C VAL A 279 13.59 0.73 -14.18
N HIS A 280 13.39 2.03 -14.37
CA HIS A 280 13.09 2.92 -13.25
C HIS A 280 11.72 2.55 -12.65
N PRO A 281 11.52 2.57 -11.30
CA PRO A 281 10.25 2.18 -10.66
C PRO A 281 9.03 2.92 -11.21
N VAL A 282 9.16 4.20 -11.54
CA VAL A 282 8.10 5.00 -12.17
C VAL A 282 7.72 4.45 -13.55
N GLU A 283 8.70 4.11 -14.39
CA GLU A 283 8.42 3.50 -15.71
C GLU A 283 7.86 2.07 -15.57
N ALA A 284 8.32 1.32 -14.58
CA ALA A 284 7.80 0.00 -14.27
C ALA A 284 6.33 0.04 -13.85
N TYR A 285 5.94 1.06 -13.06
CA TYR A 285 4.55 1.24 -12.66
C TYR A 285 3.67 1.71 -13.83
N ASP A 286 4.17 2.59 -14.70
CA ASP A 286 3.46 3.03 -15.90
C ASP A 286 3.07 1.83 -16.79
N ALA A 287 4.03 0.93 -17.04
CA ALA A 287 3.74 -0.31 -17.77
C ALA A 287 2.80 -1.25 -16.99
N LEU A 288 2.97 -1.37 -15.67
CA LEU A 288 2.17 -2.30 -14.86
C LEU A 288 0.70 -1.90 -14.79
N ARG A 289 0.39 -0.60 -14.70
CA ARG A 289 -0.98 -0.11 -14.64
C ARG A 289 -1.77 -0.38 -15.93
N GLU A 290 -1.07 -0.47 -17.07
CA GLU A 290 -1.66 -0.85 -18.37
C GLU A 290 -1.84 -2.38 -18.48
N VAL A 291 -0.83 -3.16 -18.07
CA VAL A 291 -0.85 -4.62 -18.19
C VAL A 291 -1.78 -5.28 -17.17
N ASN A 292 -1.82 -4.76 -15.95
CA ASN A 292 -2.55 -5.39 -14.84
C ASN A 292 -3.26 -4.37 -13.93
N PRO A 293 -4.30 -3.69 -14.42
CA PRO A 293 -5.07 -2.78 -13.58
C PRO A 293 -5.72 -3.51 -12.39
N ALA A 294 -5.64 -2.89 -11.19
CA ALA A 294 -6.17 -3.47 -9.97
C ALA A 294 -6.67 -2.40 -8.99
N PRO A 295 -7.66 -2.70 -8.10
CA PRO A 295 -8.36 -1.70 -7.30
C PRO A 295 -7.50 -1.02 -6.22
N TYR A 296 -6.42 -1.65 -5.78
CA TYR A 296 -5.53 -1.12 -4.73
C TYR A 296 -4.10 -1.01 -5.23
N SER A 297 -3.94 -0.36 -6.39
CA SER A 297 -2.65 -0.19 -7.08
C SER A 297 -1.89 1.02 -6.56
N GLY A 298 -0.56 0.98 -6.67
CA GLY A 298 0.24 2.14 -6.31
C GLY A 298 1.74 1.97 -6.49
N LEU A 299 2.40 3.11 -6.49
CA LEU A 299 3.83 3.27 -6.46
C LEU A 299 4.23 4.00 -5.17
N LEU A 300 5.16 3.43 -4.40
CA LEU A 300 5.81 4.09 -3.28
C LEU A 300 7.31 4.18 -3.59
N GLU A 301 7.87 5.39 -3.67
CA GLU A 301 9.28 5.64 -3.96
C GLU A 301 10.03 5.97 -2.67
N PHE A 302 10.34 4.98 -1.85
CA PHE A 302 11.01 5.18 -0.56
C PHE A 302 12.48 4.74 -0.53
N ALA A 303 12.99 4.18 -1.63
CA ALA A 303 14.40 3.88 -1.77
C ALA A 303 15.22 5.18 -1.91
N ARG A 304 16.35 5.24 -1.21
CA ARG A 304 17.30 6.34 -1.34
C ARG A 304 18.44 5.91 -2.24
N ASP A 305 18.66 6.62 -3.34
CA ASP A 305 19.83 6.38 -4.19
C ASP A 305 21.13 6.77 -3.46
N ARG A 306 22.12 5.88 -3.51
CA ARG A 306 23.47 6.15 -2.99
C ARG A 306 24.15 7.40 -3.60
N LYS A 307 23.68 7.90 -4.75
CA LYS A 307 24.29 8.99 -5.52
C LYS A 307 23.84 10.39 -5.12
N THR A 308 22.78 10.54 -4.33
CA THR A 308 22.26 11.85 -3.89
C THR A 308 22.70 12.29 -2.50
N GLY A 309 23.61 11.55 -1.85
CA GLY A 309 24.25 12.00 -0.61
C GLY A 309 24.99 13.32 -0.85
N ARG A 310 24.54 14.41 -0.21
CA ARG A 310 25.33 15.65 -0.13
C ARG A 310 26.73 15.30 0.38
N GLU A 311 27.77 15.77 -0.32
CA GLU A 311 29.16 15.75 0.18
C GLU A 311 29.18 16.40 1.57
N GLY A 312 29.28 15.58 2.61
CA GLY A 312 29.35 16.06 4.00
C GLY A 312 28.90 15.08 5.08
N ASP A 313 28.12 14.06 4.75
CA ASP A 313 27.75 12.99 5.71
C ASP A 313 28.89 11.96 5.80
N VAL A 314 29.77 12.19 6.75
CA VAL A 314 30.92 11.33 7.06
C VAL A 314 30.47 10.25 8.04
N ASP A 315 30.65 8.98 7.64
CA ASP A 315 30.71 7.79 8.52
C ASP A 315 29.49 7.47 9.42
N GLY A 316 28.27 7.45 8.85
CA GLY A 316 27.21 6.58 9.36
C GLY A 316 27.30 5.19 8.71
N PRO A 317 26.82 4.10 9.33
CA PRO A 317 26.73 2.80 8.66
C PRO A 317 25.96 2.95 7.34
N GLU A 318 26.42 2.24 6.29
CA GLU A 318 25.83 2.27 4.94
C GLU A 318 24.42 1.65 4.92
N GLU A 319 23.46 2.28 5.60
CA GLU A 319 22.08 1.81 5.70
C GLU A 319 21.21 2.44 4.62
N THR A 320 21.19 1.81 3.47
CA THR A 320 20.12 2.04 2.49
C THR A 320 18.89 1.23 2.94
N LEU A 321 18.14 1.74 3.90
CA LEU A 321 16.95 1.08 4.45
C LEU A 321 15.70 1.23 3.56
N GLY A 322 15.78 1.95 2.45
CA GLY A 322 14.64 2.24 1.60
C GLY A 322 14.34 1.16 0.57
N VAL A 323 13.06 0.92 0.31
CA VAL A 323 12.58 0.13 -0.83
C VAL A 323 11.52 0.92 -1.61
N ASP A 324 11.44 0.67 -2.93
CA ASP A 324 10.29 1.09 -3.70
C ASP A 324 9.32 -0.07 -3.89
N LEU A 325 8.03 0.22 -3.90
CA LEU A 325 6.98 -0.75 -4.19
C LEU A 325 6.25 -0.34 -5.46
N VAL A 326 6.21 -1.25 -6.43
CA VAL A 326 5.48 -1.13 -7.70
C VAL A 326 4.38 -2.19 -7.65
N SER A 327 3.14 -1.78 -7.33
CA SER A 327 2.08 -2.68 -6.89
C SER A 327 0.82 -2.58 -7.73
N ALA A 328 0.26 -3.73 -8.10
CA ALA A 328 -1.08 -3.89 -8.68
C ALA A 328 -1.89 -4.88 -7.85
N SER A 329 -2.11 -4.54 -6.57
CA SER A 329 -2.82 -5.41 -5.64
C SER A 329 -4.34 -5.40 -5.88
N PRO A 330 -4.96 -6.58 -6.00
CA PRO A 330 -6.41 -6.66 -6.11
C PRO A 330 -7.15 -6.73 -4.77
N GLU A 331 -6.44 -6.83 -3.63
CA GLU A 331 -7.02 -7.32 -2.38
C GLU A 331 -6.93 -6.29 -1.25
N LEU A 332 -8.08 -6.00 -0.63
CA LEU A 332 -8.20 -5.18 0.57
C LEU A 332 -7.78 -5.99 1.80
N LEU A 333 -6.91 -5.44 2.66
CA LEU A 333 -6.68 -5.96 4.00
C LEU A 333 -7.71 -5.40 4.98
N LEU A 334 -7.82 -4.07 5.05
CA LEU A 334 -8.70 -3.39 5.97
C LEU A 334 -9.08 -2.00 5.43
N HIS A 335 -10.36 -1.68 5.47
CA HIS A 335 -10.85 -0.31 5.35
C HIS A 335 -11.49 0.11 6.68
N ARG A 336 -11.16 1.32 7.12
CA ARG A 336 -11.71 1.94 8.32
C ARG A 336 -12.34 3.29 7.95
N ASP A 337 -13.59 3.49 8.39
CA ASP A 337 -14.29 4.76 8.33
C ASP A 337 -14.87 5.06 9.72
N GLY A 338 -14.21 5.94 10.46
CA GLY A 338 -14.48 6.16 11.87
C GLY A 338 -14.36 4.87 12.68
N ARG A 339 -15.48 4.32 13.13
CA ARG A 339 -15.54 3.05 13.87
C ARG A 339 -15.94 1.85 13.01
N ARG A 340 -16.36 2.05 11.78
CA ARG A 340 -16.68 0.94 10.87
C ARG A 340 -15.39 0.36 10.32
N LEU A 341 -15.22 -0.95 10.45
CA LEU A 341 -14.14 -1.74 9.88
C LEU A 341 -14.73 -2.66 8.82
N VAL A 342 -14.02 -2.80 7.69
CA VAL A 342 -14.42 -3.66 6.56
C VAL A 342 -13.20 -4.44 6.09
N THR A 343 -13.39 -5.74 5.84
CA THR A 343 -12.43 -6.61 5.15
C THR A 343 -13.11 -7.26 3.95
N GLU A 344 -12.32 -7.62 2.93
CA GLU A 344 -12.85 -8.12 1.67
C GLU A 344 -12.16 -9.44 1.28
N PRO A 345 -12.54 -10.58 1.89
CA PRO A 345 -11.97 -11.88 1.54
C PRO A 345 -12.32 -12.27 0.11
N ILE A 346 -11.28 -12.57 -0.66
CA ILE A 346 -11.34 -13.00 -2.05
C ILE A 346 -10.87 -14.45 -2.13
N ALA A 347 -11.67 -15.35 -2.71
CA ALA A 347 -11.28 -16.70 -3.01
C ALA A 347 -12.07 -17.26 -4.20
N GLY A 348 -11.52 -18.28 -4.83
CA GLY A 348 -12.09 -18.84 -6.04
C GLY A 348 -11.80 -17.98 -7.26
N THR A 349 -11.35 -18.61 -8.33
CA THR A 349 -10.95 -17.91 -9.55
C THR A 349 -11.42 -18.67 -10.78
N ARG A 350 -11.95 -17.97 -11.77
CA ARG A 350 -12.17 -18.46 -13.12
C ARG A 350 -11.64 -17.42 -14.12
N PRO A 351 -11.17 -17.88 -15.29
CA PRO A 351 -10.80 -16.95 -16.37
C PRO A 351 -12.04 -16.21 -16.88
N ARG A 352 -11.83 -15.13 -17.60
CA ARG A 352 -12.88 -14.49 -18.41
C ARG A 352 -13.14 -15.31 -19.64
N GLY A 353 -14.39 -15.31 -20.11
CA GLY A 353 -14.78 -15.95 -21.35
C GLY A 353 -14.48 -15.05 -22.56
N ASP A 354 -14.19 -15.67 -23.71
CA ASP A 354 -14.05 -14.94 -24.98
C ASP A 354 -15.41 -14.36 -25.48
N THR A 355 -16.50 -14.90 -24.95
CA THR A 355 -17.87 -14.45 -25.21
C THR A 355 -18.65 -14.26 -23.92
N LEU A 356 -19.73 -13.45 -23.97
CA LEU A 356 -20.62 -13.27 -22.82
C LEU A 356 -21.24 -14.59 -22.32
N GLU A 357 -21.51 -15.55 -23.22
CA GLU A 357 -22.07 -16.86 -22.86
C GLU A 357 -21.05 -17.71 -22.09
N GLU A 358 -19.80 -17.72 -22.52
CA GLU A 358 -18.70 -18.40 -21.81
C GLU A 358 -18.42 -17.74 -20.45
N ASP A 359 -18.47 -16.40 -20.39
CA ASP A 359 -18.30 -15.64 -19.14
C ASP A 359 -19.40 -16.03 -18.11
N ASP A 360 -20.65 -16.11 -18.57
CA ASP A 360 -21.78 -16.56 -17.73
C ASP A 360 -21.67 -18.05 -17.35
N ASP A 361 -21.07 -18.90 -18.19
CA ASP A 361 -20.81 -20.30 -17.86
C ASP A 361 -19.72 -20.44 -16.79
N PHE A 362 -18.62 -19.70 -16.90
CA PHE A 362 -17.56 -19.67 -15.89
C PHE A 362 -18.05 -19.12 -14.55
N GLU A 363 -18.89 -18.08 -14.55
CA GLU A 363 -19.49 -17.58 -13.33
C GLU A 363 -20.40 -18.61 -12.67
N ARG A 364 -21.24 -19.27 -13.43
CA ARG A 364 -22.11 -20.33 -12.90
C ARG A 364 -21.29 -21.49 -12.34
N ASP A 365 -20.21 -21.90 -13.01
CA ASP A 365 -19.28 -22.91 -12.51
C ASP A 365 -18.65 -22.49 -11.18
N LEU A 366 -18.13 -21.27 -11.12
CA LEU A 366 -17.54 -20.70 -9.90
C LEU A 366 -18.51 -20.68 -8.72
N LEU A 367 -19.78 -20.30 -8.97
CA LEU A 367 -20.82 -20.20 -7.93
C LEU A 367 -21.28 -21.57 -7.40
N VAL A 368 -21.12 -22.66 -8.16
CA VAL A 368 -21.56 -24.00 -7.75
C VAL A 368 -20.42 -24.93 -7.33
N ASP A 369 -19.17 -24.57 -7.62
CA ASP A 369 -18.00 -25.36 -7.26
C ASP A 369 -17.90 -25.56 -5.74
N GLU A 370 -17.99 -26.79 -5.27
CA GLU A 370 -18.03 -27.11 -3.83
C GLU A 370 -16.69 -26.77 -3.14
N LYS A 371 -15.57 -26.96 -3.84
CA LYS A 371 -14.23 -26.68 -3.30
C LYS A 371 -14.04 -25.19 -3.10
N GLU A 372 -14.27 -24.38 -4.16
CA GLU A 372 -14.13 -22.93 -4.12
C GLU A 372 -15.06 -22.31 -3.06
N ARG A 373 -16.27 -22.81 -2.94
CA ARG A 373 -17.24 -22.39 -1.92
C ARG A 373 -16.81 -22.71 -0.50
N ALA A 374 -16.18 -23.88 -0.28
CA ALA A 374 -15.70 -24.29 1.04
C ALA A 374 -14.47 -23.44 1.45
N GLU A 375 -13.54 -23.23 0.53
CA GLU A 375 -12.39 -22.36 0.75
C GLU A 375 -12.83 -20.93 1.06
N HIS A 376 -13.71 -20.35 0.24
CA HIS A 376 -14.25 -19.02 0.47
C HIS A 376 -14.96 -18.89 1.83
N ALA A 377 -15.77 -19.89 2.22
CA ALA A 377 -16.43 -19.86 3.52
C ALA A 377 -15.43 -19.89 4.69
N MET A 378 -14.32 -20.61 4.55
CA MET A 378 -13.26 -20.66 5.55
C MET A 378 -12.58 -19.29 5.70
N LEU A 379 -12.30 -18.60 4.59
CA LEU A 379 -11.69 -17.26 4.61
C LEU A 379 -12.64 -16.22 5.21
N VAL A 380 -13.91 -16.24 4.85
CA VAL A 380 -14.93 -15.37 5.46
C VAL A 380 -14.99 -15.58 6.99
N ASP A 381 -14.92 -16.83 7.46
CA ASP A 381 -14.94 -17.13 8.89
C ASP A 381 -13.67 -16.65 9.60
N LEU A 382 -12.53 -16.71 8.92
CA LEU A 382 -11.25 -16.20 9.41
C LEU A 382 -11.30 -14.67 9.59
N GLU A 383 -11.79 -13.93 8.58
CA GLU A 383 -11.96 -12.47 8.64
C GLU A 383 -12.98 -12.05 9.73
N ARG A 384 -14.08 -12.80 9.88
CA ARG A 384 -15.03 -12.59 10.98
C ARG A 384 -14.38 -12.76 12.35
N ASN A 385 -13.51 -13.75 12.49
CA ASN A 385 -12.75 -13.97 13.72
C ASN A 385 -11.80 -12.80 14.00
N ASP A 386 -11.08 -12.33 12.98
CA ASP A 386 -10.13 -11.23 13.12
C ASP A 386 -10.84 -9.92 13.53
N LEU A 387 -11.91 -9.54 12.84
CA LEU A 387 -12.73 -8.38 13.23
C LEU A 387 -13.37 -8.57 14.62
N GLY A 388 -13.75 -9.81 14.98
CA GLY A 388 -14.30 -10.14 16.29
C GLY A 388 -13.39 -9.82 17.48
N LYS A 389 -12.07 -9.73 17.26
CA LYS A 389 -11.07 -9.37 18.30
C LYS A 389 -11.19 -7.90 18.73
N VAL A 390 -11.63 -7.02 17.84
CA VAL A 390 -11.61 -5.55 18.02
C VAL A 390 -12.99 -4.89 17.90
N CYS A 391 -13.99 -5.56 17.35
CA CYS A 391 -15.34 -5.04 17.21
C CYS A 391 -16.20 -5.24 18.47
N GLU A 392 -17.27 -4.47 18.58
CA GLU A 392 -18.31 -4.67 19.57
C GLU A 392 -19.00 -6.02 19.34
N TYR A 393 -19.33 -6.71 20.42
CA TYR A 393 -19.98 -8.01 20.33
C TYR A 393 -21.33 -7.93 19.60
N GLY A 394 -21.50 -8.81 18.59
CA GLY A 394 -22.73 -8.89 17.80
C GLY A 394 -22.82 -7.89 16.64
N THR A 395 -21.75 -7.11 16.35
CA THR A 395 -21.74 -6.17 15.23
C THR A 395 -21.01 -6.70 13.99
N VAL A 396 -20.25 -7.79 14.12
CA VAL A 396 -19.57 -8.40 12.98
C VAL A 396 -20.56 -9.18 12.14
N GLU A 397 -20.74 -8.74 10.89
CA GLU A 397 -21.66 -9.36 9.94
C GLU A 397 -21.01 -9.54 8.57
N VAL A 398 -21.56 -10.44 7.77
CA VAL A 398 -21.22 -10.60 6.35
C VAL A 398 -22.26 -9.83 5.56
N SER A 399 -21.96 -8.61 5.21
CA SER A 399 -22.90 -7.69 4.53
C SER A 399 -23.12 -8.06 3.06
N GLU A 400 -22.10 -8.63 2.41
CA GLU A 400 -22.20 -9.23 1.09
C GLU A 400 -21.54 -10.61 1.10
N TYR A 401 -22.21 -11.61 0.52
CA TYR A 401 -21.72 -12.98 0.54
C TYR A 401 -21.68 -13.60 -0.85
N ARG A 402 -20.47 -13.94 -1.30
CA ARG A 402 -20.21 -14.59 -2.60
C ARG A 402 -20.71 -13.79 -3.79
N ARG A 403 -20.48 -12.50 -3.81
CA ARG A 403 -20.54 -11.68 -5.02
C ARG A 403 -19.46 -12.15 -6.01
N VAL A 404 -19.75 -12.10 -7.31
CA VAL A 404 -18.73 -12.33 -8.33
C VAL A 404 -18.25 -11.00 -8.87
N ASP A 405 -16.97 -10.71 -8.64
CA ASP A 405 -16.30 -9.54 -9.20
C ASP A 405 -15.53 -9.95 -10.45
N ARG A 406 -15.81 -9.25 -11.55
CA ARG A 406 -15.19 -9.51 -12.85
C ARG A 406 -14.12 -8.47 -13.10
N TYR A 407 -12.88 -8.95 -13.23
CA TYR A 407 -11.73 -8.15 -13.65
C TYR A 407 -11.43 -8.38 -15.13
N SER A 408 -10.37 -7.77 -15.67
CA SER A 408 -10.02 -7.89 -17.10
C SER A 408 -9.77 -9.34 -17.51
N GLU A 409 -9.01 -10.10 -16.71
CA GLU A 409 -8.52 -11.43 -17.06
C GLU A 409 -9.21 -12.57 -16.29
N VAL A 410 -9.77 -12.26 -15.13
CA VAL A 410 -10.33 -13.26 -14.21
C VAL A 410 -11.58 -12.74 -13.51
N MET A 411 -12.37 -13.66 -12.94
CA MET A 411 -13.43 -13.36 -11.99
C MET A 411 -13.18 -14.09 -10.68
N HIS A 412 -13.61 -13.49 -9.58
CA HIS A 412 -13.43 -14.00 -8.23
C HIS A 412 -14.73 -14.03 -7.43
N LEU A 413 -14.81 -14.96 -6.46
CA LEU A 413 -15.80 -14.86 -5.39
C LEU A 413 -15.29 -13.88 -4.34
N VAL A 414 -16.11 -12.89 -4.02
CA VAL A 414 -15.81 -11.82 -3.08
C VAL A 414 -16.91 -11.75 -2.03
N SER A 415 -16.53 -11.50 -0.78
CA SER A 415 -17.47 -11.18 0.29
C SER A 415 -17.03 -9.92 1.01
N LEU A 416 -17.97 -9.24 1.67
CA LEU A 416 -17.67 -8.13 2.58
C LEU A 416 -17.99 -8.57 4.00
N VAL A 417 -17.01 -8.43 4.88
CA VAL A 417 -17.19 -8.62 6.32
C VAL A 417 -16.96 -7.29 6.99
N ASP A 418 -17.94 -6.80 7.72
CA ASP A 418 -17.84 -5.54 8.42
C ASP A 418 -18.26 -5.63 9.89
N GLY A 419 -17.81 -4.65 10.69
CA GLY A 419 -18.13 -4.57 12.10
C GLY A 419 -17.86 -3.18 12.65
N THR A 420 -18.40 -2.92 13.85
CA THR A 420 -18.18 -1.67 14.56
C THR A 420 -17.09 -1.84 15.60
N ALA A 421 -15.95 -1.17 15.42
CA ALA A 421 -14.86 -1.18 16.38
C ALA A 421 -15.30 -0.69 17.77
N ARG A 422 -14.75 -1.26 18.83
CA ARG A 422 -14.92 -0.73 20.17
C ARG A 422 -14.38 0.71 20.26
N PRO A 423 -14.90 1.55 21.18
CA PRO A 423 -14.48 2.95 21.29
C PRO A 423 -12.98 3.16 21.60
N ASP A 424 -12.34 2.16 22.21
CA ASP A 424 -10.93 2.14 22.62
C ASP A 424 -9.97 1.59 21.54
N VAL A 425 -10.49 1.27 20.36
CA VAL A 425 -9.73 0.66 19.25
C VAL A 425 -9.29 1.74 18.26
N ASP A 426 -8.00 1.95 18.14
CA ASP A 426 -7.39 2.79 17.10
C ASP A 426 -7.13 2.03 15.79
N LEU A 427 -6.43 2.64 14.83
CA LEU A 427 -6.07 1.98 13.57
C LEU A 427 -5.01 0.91 13.76
N ALA A 428 -4.03 1.14 14.63
CA ALA A 428 -2.96 0.16 14.91
C ALA A 428 -3.52 -1.11 15.55
N ASP A 429 -4.48 -0.98 16.46
CA ASP A 429 -5.21 -2.10 17.03
C ASP A 429 -5.99 -2.90 15.98
N ALA A 430 -6.69 -2.20 15.07
CA ALA A 430 -7.46 -2.83 14.02
C ALA A 430 -6.54 -3.56 13.02
N LEU A 431 -5.42 -2.94 12.62
CA LEU A 431 -4.39 -3.59 11.82
C LEU A 431 -3.80 -4.80 12.56
N GLY A 432 -3.41 -4.67 13.83
CA GLY A 432 -2.85 -5.78 14.61
C GLY A 432 -3.80 -6.97 14.76
N ALA A 433 -5.11 -6.76 14.71
CA ALA A 433 -6.11 -7.82 14.77
C ALA A 433 -6.28 -8.57 13.44
N THR A 434 -6.17 -7.87 12.31
CA THR A 434 -6.36 -8.43 10.95
C THR A 434 -5.07 -8.92 10.31
N PHE A 435 -3.93 -8.35 10.72
CA PHE A 435 -2.62 -8.60 10.12
C PHE A 435 -1.93 -9.89 10.63
N PRO A 436 -1.21 -10.59 9.72
CA PRO A 436 -1.32 -10.51 8.28
C PRO A 436 -2.65 -11.11 7.80
N GLY A 437 -3.08 -10.77 6.58
CA GLY A 437 -4.36 -11.24 6.03
C GLY A 437 -4.50 -12.75 6.05
N GLY A 438 -5.72 -13.22 6.25
CA GLY A 438 -6.03 -14.66 6.32
C GLY A 438 -5.82 -15.37 5.00
N THR A 439 -6.15 -14.72 3.89
CA THR A 439 -6.05 -15.24 2.52
C THR A 439 -4.62 -15.56 2.09
N ILE A 440 -3.63 -14.82 2.65
CA ILE A 440 -2.21 -14.97 2.32
C ILE A 440 -1.38 -15.67 3.42
N THR A 441 -2.04 -16.16 4.44
CA THR A 441 -1.46 -17.02 5.49
C THR A 441 -2.09 -18.40 5.46
N GLY A 442 -3.24 -18.56 6.05
CA GLY A 442 -4.04 -19.77 6.12
C GLY A 442 -4.72 -19.97 7.47
N ALA A 443 -5.24 -21.16 7.73
CA ALA A 443 -6.06 -21.43 8.89
C ALA A 443 -5.66 -22.74 9.61
N PRO A 444 -5.45 -22.73 10.94
CA PRO A 444 -5.47 -21.61 11.89
C PRO A 444 -4.27 -20.65 11.72
N LYS A 445 -4.50 -19.34 11.73
CA LYS A 445 -3.51 -18.32 11.38
C LYS A 445 -2.17 -18.47 12.15
N PRO A 446 -2.11 -18.53 13.50
CA PRO A 446 -0.83 -18.62 14.23
C PRO A 446 -0.02 -19.84 13.83
N ARG A 447 -0.63 -21.05 13.82
CA ARG A 447 0.08 -22.27 13.44
C ARG A 447 0.54 -22.27 11.99
N THR A 448 -0.27 -21.71 11.10
CA THR A 448 0.11 -21.60 9.69
C THR A 448 1.27 -20.65 9.47
N MET A 449 1.35 -19.55 10.22
CA MET A 449 2.52 -18.66 10.18
C MET A 449 3.80 -19.33 10.68
N GLU A 450 3.72 -20.18 11.71
CA GLU A 450 4.86 -21.01 12.12
C GLU A 450 5.31 -21.94 10.99
N ILE A 451 4.36 -22.63 10.33
CA ILE A 451 4.65 -23.52 9.20
C ILE A 451 5.29 -22.76 8.04
N ILE A 452 4.82 -21.56 7.74
CA ILE A 452 5.42 -20.70 6.72
C ILE A 452 6.87 -20.39 7.06
N ASP A 453 7.17 -20.06 8.31
CA ASP A 453 8.53 -19.76 8.77
C ASP A 453 9.45 -21.01 8.72
N GLU A 454 8.90 -22.20 8.99
CA GLU A 454 9.63 -23.47 8.91
C GLU A 454 9.97 -23.88 7.45
N VAL A 455 9.11 -23.54 6.47
CA VAL A 455 9.27 -24.01 5.08
C VAL A 455 9.88 -22.99 4.14
N GLU A 456 9.68 -21.69 4.38
CA GLU A 456 10.31 -20.62 3.60
C GLU A 456 11.71 -20.32 4.16
N LYS A 457 12.69 -20.09 3.30
CA LYS A 457 14.09 -19.88 3.73
C LYS A 457 14.40 -18.43 4.08
N THR A 458 13.67 -17.48 3.49
CA THR A 458 13.95 -16.05 3.59
C THR A 458 12.74 -15.27 4.07
N ARG A 459 12.97 -14.21 4.81
CA ARG A 459 11.93 -13.27 5.26
C ARG A 459 11.09 -12.76 4.09
N ARG A 460 9.78 -12.62 4.32
CA ARG A 460 8.85 -12.14 3.29
C ARG A 460 9.04 -10.66 2.96
N GLY A 461 9.35 -9.84 3.97
CA GLY A 461 9.45 -8.40 3.82
C GLY A 461 8.10 -7.78 3.42
N PRO A 462 8.06 -6.92 2.37
CA PRO A 462 6.81 -6.31 1.93
C PRO A 462 5.75 -7.30 1.45
N TYR A 463 6.15 -8.42 0.84
CA TYR A 463 5.22 -9.42 0.33
C TYR A 463 4.30 -9.96 1.42
N THR A 464 2.98 -9.96 1.16
CA THR A 464 1.92 -10.30 2.11
C THR A 464 1.87 -9.40 3.37
N GLY A 465 2.62 -8.31 3.33
CA GLY A 465 2.43 -7.16 4.18
C GLY A 465 1.29 -6.27 3.67
N SER A 466 1.36 -4.97 3.91
CA SER A 466 0.29 -4.04 3.53
C SER A 466 0.85 -2.69 3.08
N MET A 467 0.35 -2.15 1.97
CA MET A 467 0.42 -0.71 1.70
C MET A 467 -0.82 -0.04 2.28
N PHE A 468 -0.69 1.17 2.78
CA PHE A 468 -1.81 1.86 3.41
C PHE A 468 -1.78 3.38 3.16
N VAL A 469 -2.97 3.97 3.25
CA VAL A 469 -3.21 5.40 3.44
C VAL A 469 -4.08 5.59 4.66
N ALA A 470 -3.70 6.52 5.55
CA ALA A 470 -4.43 6.82 6.77
C ALA A 470 -4.57 8.33 6.95
N GLY A 471 -5.81 8.78 7.16
CA GLY A 471 -6.15 10.18 7.47
C GLY A 471 -6.14 10.44 8.98
N PHE A 472 -6.11 11.72 9.36
CA PHE A 472 -6.16 12.17 10.77
C PHE A 472 -7.59 12.28 11.33
N ASP A 473 -8.56 11.66 10.69
CA ASP A 473 -9.96 11.57 11.11
C ASP A 473 -10.43 10.14 11.38
N GLY A 474 -9.49 9.22 11.48
CA GLY A 474 -9.74 7.81 11.71
C GLY A 474 -10.17 7.04 10.47
N THR A 475 -10.07 7.62 9.27
CA THR A 475 -10.27 6.93 8.01
C THR A 475 -8.96 6.31 7.52
N ALA A 476 -8.97 5.06 7.09
CA ALA A 476 -7.80 4.40 6.51
C ALA A 476 -8.20 3.32 5.50
N THR A 477 -7.33 3.10 4.53
CA THR A 477 -7.43 1.98 3.58
C THR A 477 -6.07 1.30 3.51
N SER A 478 -6.05 -0.02 3.63
CA SER A 478 -4.84 -0.83 3.53
C SER A 478 -5.10 -2.06 2.65
N ASN A 479 -4.16 -2.35 1.75
CA ASN A 479 -4.22 -3.52 0.88
C ASN A 479 -3.37 -4.67 1.41
N ILE A 480 -3.42 -5.81 0.75
CA ILE A 480 -2.46 -6.90 0.89
C ILE A 480 -1.41 -6.76 -0.21
N VAL A 481 -0.13 -6.73 0.15
CA VAL A 481 0.97 -6.59 -0.82
C VAL A 481 1.19 -7.91 -1.53
N ILE A 482 0.49 -8.10 -2.65
CA ILE A 482 0.67 -9.16 -3.64
C ILE A 482 0.74 -8.53 -5.03
N ARG A 483 1.19 -9.26 -6.03
CA ARG A 483 1.40 -8.71 -7.39
C ARG A 483 2.21 -7.41 -7.34
N THR A 484 3.32 -7.45 -6.61
CA THR A 484 4.13 -6.27 -6.29
C THR A 484 5.60 -6.57 -6.54
N LEU A 485 6.26 -5.71 -7.31
CA LEU A 485 7.71 -5.65 -7.40
C LEU A 485 8.23 -4.80 -6.24
N THR A 486 9.23 -5.32 -5.53
CA THR A 486 9.97 -4.57 -4.52
C THR A 486 11.33 -4.23 -5.10
N ARG A 487 11.64 -2.95 -5.32
CA ARG A 487 13.02 -2.56 -5.63
C ARG A 487 13.82 -2.41 -4.34
N TRP A 488 14.87 -3.18 -4.23
CA TRP A 488 15.84 -3.09 -3.15
C TRP A 488 17.25 -2.97 -3.76
N ARG A 489 17.89 -1.85 -3.56
CA ARG A 489 19.17 -1.52 -4.22
C ARG A 489 19.03 -1.60 -5.75
N ASP A 490 19.85 -2.43 -6.37
CA ASP A 490 19.94 -2.61 -7.81
C ASP A 490 19.11 -3.81 -8.33
N GLU A 491 18.18 -4.33 -7.50
CA GLU A 491 17.40 -5.52 -7.82
C GLU A 491 15.89 -5.29 -7.66
N TYR A 492 15.12 -5.92 -8.52
CA TYR A 492 13.70 -6.19 -8.32
C TYR A 492 13.50 -7.57 -7.71
N HIS A 493 12.75 -7.61 -6.65
CA HIS A 493 12.27 -8.82 -5.99
C HIS A 493 10.78 -8.96 -6.23
N LEU A 494 10.37 -10.03 -6.87
CA LEU A 494 8.98 -10.42 -7.07
C LEU A 494 8.72 -11.69 -6.27
N ARG A 495 7.93 -11.60 -5.21
CA ARG A 495 7.50 -12.79 -4.48
C ARG A 495 6.12 -13.22 -4.93
N VAL A 496 5.96 -14.53 -5.15
CA VAL A 496 4.75 -15.16 -5.67
C VAL A 496 4.45 -16.42 -4.87
N GLY A 497 3.17 -16.68 -4.57
CA GLY A 497 2.77 -17.78 -3.72
C GLY A 497 1.51 -18.49 -4.19
N ALA A 498 1.29 -19.67 -3.61
CA ALA A 498 0.12 -20.49 -3.81
C ALA A 498 -0.45 -20.99 -2.49
N GLY A 499 -1.78 -21.08 -2.42
CA GLY A 499 -2.51 -21.63 -1.28
C GLY A 499 -2.53 -23.17 -1.35
N ILE A 500 -1.74 -23.82 -0.50
CA ILE A 500 -1.60 -25.28 -0.50
C ILE A 500 -2.70 -25.89 0.35
N VAL A 501 -3.44 -26.82 -0.27
CA VAL A 501 -4.48 -27.63 0.35
C VAL A 501 -4.16 -29.13 0.20
N HIS A 502 -5.02 -29.99 0.77
CA HIS A 502 -4.83 -31.45 0.75
C HIS A 502 -4.60 -32.01 -0.67
N ASP A 503 -5.34 -31.53 -1.66
CA ASP A 503 -5.34 -32.05 -3.02
C ASP A 503 -4.34 -31.34 -3.95
N SER A 504 -3.60 -30.34 -3.46
CA SER A 504 -2.60 -29.60 -4.25
C SER A 504 -1.58 -30.51 -4.90
N ASP A 505 -1.28 -30.26 -6.17
CA ASP A 505 -0.20 -30.94 -6.91
C ASP A 505 1.06 -30.07 -6.89
N PRO A 506 2.22 -30.57 -6.43
CA PRO A 506 3.43 -29.77 -6.28
C PRO A 506 3.94 -29.10 -7.55
N ASP A 507 3.82 -29.75 -8.70
CA ASP A 507 4.26 -29.19 -9.98
C ASP A 507 3.28 -28.15 -10.50
N PHE A 508 1.98 -28.38 -10.32
CA PHE A 508 0.94 -27.42 -10.68
C PHE A 508 1.03 -26.14 -9.85
N GLU A 509 1.21 -26.26 -8.52
CA GLU A 509 1.35 -25.10 -7.63
C GLU A 509 2.58 -24.25 -7.98
N TYR A 510 3.69 -24.88 -8.39
CA TYR A 510 4.85 -24.13 -8.89
C TYR A 510 4.51 -23.31 -10.14
N GLU A 511 3.86 -23.93 -11.13
CA GLU A 511 3.44 -23.21 -12.35
C GLU A 511 2.43 -22.10 -12.05
N GLU A 512 1.52 -22.32 -11.08
CA GLU A 512 0.57 -21.29 -10.64
C GLU A 512 1.29 -20.07 -10.06
N THR A 513 2.34 -20.26 -9.23
CA THR A 513 3.12 -19.12 -8.72
C THR A 513 3.75 -18.31 -9.85
N LEU A 514 4.31 -18.97 -10.87
CA LEU A 514 4.88 -18.28 -12.02
C LEU A 514 3.81 -17.57 -12.86
N ALA A 515 2.63 -18.16 -13.00
CA ALA A 515 1.51 -17.53 -13.70
C ALA A 515 1.07 -16.22 -12.99
N LYS A 516 1.02 -16.21 -11.65
CA LYS A 516 0.70 -15.03 -10.84
C LYS A 516 1.74 -13.89 -10.99
N GLY A 517 3.01 -14.23 -11.27
CA GLY A 517 4.07 -13.25 -11.51
C GLY A 517 4.14 -12.72 -12.95
N ARG A 518 3.48 -13.38 -13.88
CA ARG A 518 3.67 -13.13 -15.34
C ARG A 518 3.37 -11.69 -15.74
N ALA A 519 2.30 -11.09 -15.23
CA ALA A 519 1.94 -9.72 -15.59
C ALA A 519 3.02 -8.71 -15.20
N LEU A 520 3.67 -8.90 -14.03
CA LEU A 520 4.74 -8.01 -13.56
C LEU A 520 6.03 -8.20 -14.38
N VAL A 521 6.34 -9.42 -14.79
CA VAL A 521 7.47 -9.70 -15.69
C VAL A 521 7.20 -9.05 -17.06
N THR A 522 5.97 -9.19 -17.59
CA THR A 522 5.56 -8.55 -18.85
C THR A 522 5.67 -7.04 -18.78
N ALA A 523 5.25 -6.40 -17.68
CA ALA A 523 5.36 -4.96 -17.49
C ALA A 523 6.83 -4.47 -17.55
N ILE A 524 7.76 -5.21 -16.94
CA ILE A 524 9.19 -4.89 -17.04
C ILE A 524 9.71 -5.06 -18.47
N ASP A 525 9.32 -6.12 -19.17
CA ASP A 525 9.71 -6.36 -20.56
C ASP A 525 9.18 -5.27 -21.50
N GLU A 526 7.94 -4.82 -21.30
CA GLU A 526 7.33 -3.73 -22.08
C GLU A 526 8.02 -2.38 -21.82
N ALA A 527 8.30 -2.06 -20.56
CA ALA A 527 9.03 -0.86 -20.20
C ALA A 527 10.46 -0.84 -20.79
N LEU A 528 11.18 -1.98 -20.77
CA LEU A 528 12.46 -2.14 -21.43
C LEU A 528 12.37 -1.97 -22.96
N ALA A 529 11.32 -2.51 -23.58
CA ALA A 529 11.09 -2.37 -25.02
C ALA A 529 10.78 -0.91 -25.42
N ALA A 530 9.98 -0.21 -24.63
CA ALA A 530 9.68 1.21 -24.83
C ALA A 530 10.94 2.09 -24.69
N GLY A 531 11.80 1.80 -23.71
CA GLY A 531 13.09 2.47 -23.56
C GLY A 531 14.04 2.30 -24.74
N ARG A 532 14.01 1.13 -25.41
CA ARG A 532 14.77 0.87 -26.65
C ARG A 532 14.21 1.57 -27.88
N MET A 533 12.93 1.89 -27.92
CA MET A 533 12.27 2.58 -29.04
C MET A 533 12.42 4.11 -28.98
N ARG A 534 12.98 4.69 -27.93
CA ARG A 534 13.44 6.08 -27.91
C ARG A 534 14.70 6.18 -28.77
N VAL A 535 14.48 6.33 -30.07
CA VAL A 535 15.57 6.62 -31.03
C VAL A 535 16.03 8.04 -30.72
N ASP A 536 17.30 8.19 -30.36
CA ASP A 536 17.93 9.50 -30.33
C ASP A 536 17.75 10.16 -31.70
N GLU A 537 17.01 11.27 -31.75
CA GLU A 537 17.01 12.10 -32.95
C GLU A 537 18.46 12.56 -33.17
N PRO A 538 19.02 12.37 -34.37
CA PRO A 538 20.38 12.81 -34.62
C PRO A 538 20.43 14.32 -34.41
N GLU A 539 21.39 14.78 -33.58
CA GLU A 539 21.72 16.19 -33.46
C GLU A 539 21.88 16.77 -34.86
N VAL A 540 20.98 17.65 -35.25
CA VAL A 540 21.14 18.43 -36.47
C VAL A 540 22.30 19.38 -36.22
N SER A 541 23.48 19.01 -36.70
CA SER A 541 24.61 19.94 -36.76
C SER A 541 24.25 21.05 -37.73
N ASP A 542 23.94 22.24 -37.22
CA ASP A 542 23.94 23.47 -37.98
C ASP A 542 25.40 23.74 -38.40
N ASP A 543 25.72 23.45 -39.66
CA ASP A 543 26.85 23.99 -40.42
C ASP A 543 26.39 25.18 -41.25
#